data_9eacdca48a9922e65eafa16194a1d1d9
#
_entry.id   9eacdca48a9922e65eafa16194a1d1d9
#
_cell.length_a   1.000
_cell.length_b   1.000
_cell.length_c   1.000
_cell.angle_alpha   90.00
_cell.angle_beta   90.00
_cell.angle_gamma   90.00
#
_symmetry.space_group_name_H-M   'P 1'
#
loop_
_entity.id
_entity.type
_entity.pdbx_description
1 polymer ?
#
loop_
_entity_poly.entity_id
_entity_poly.type
_entity_poly.pdbx_seq_one_letter_code
_entity_poly.pdbx_strand_id
1 'polypeptide(L)'
;MPEAVYTSAGNALMRSLKREPFLLMESTPSSVSWRSHNPLKRPGMHMLSSMQAVAHGADSVQYFQWRKSRGGYEKFHGAVVDHKNGSDTRTFREVTEVGKRLEHLSGGIKTFLNRAKAAIVFDWENWWAVEDTSGPRQDLDYVKCVTDHYRAFWECGLDVDFVSMDDDFSGYRLLAAPLNYMYKKGYSEKVRAFVEAGGTYVTTYFSGIVNETDLCFIGRHPLEDVLGVVSEEMDA
;
A
#
# COMPACT_ATOMS: atom_id res chain seq x y z
N MET A 1 11.08 5.68 -10.52
CA MET A 1 9.62 5.54 -10.70
C MET A 1 9.04 4.35 -9.93
N PRO A 2 9.52 3.10 -10.06
CA PRO A 2 8.90 1.95 -9.34
C PRO A 2 8.79 2.16 -7.83
N GLU A 3 9.87 2.64 -7.19
CA GLU A 3 9.91 2.86 -5.74
C GLU A 3 8.91 3.92 -5.26
N ALA A 4 8.67 4.96 -6.05
CA ALA A 4 7.72 6.03 -5.70
C ALA A 4 6.28 5.48 -5.67
N VAL A 5 5.91 4.66 -6.65
CA VAL A 5 4.59 4.02 -6.73
C VAL A 5 4.41 3.04 -5.58
N TYR A 6 5.40 2.19 -5.31
CA TYR A 6 5.36 1.22 -4.24
C TYR A 6 5.21 1.90 -2.86
N THR A 7 6.00 2.95 -2.61
CA THR A 7 5.90 3.74 -1.37
C THR A 7 4.53 4.43 -1.27
N SER A 8 4.02 4.93 -2.40
CA SER A 8 2.69 5.55 -2.48
C SER A 8 1.58 4.56 -2.13
N ALA A 9 1.63 3.35 -2.69
CA ALA A 9 0.69 2.28 -2.38
C ALA A 9 0.72 1.91 -0.89
N GLY A 10 1.90 1.76 -0.30
CA GLY A 10 2.05 1.49 1.14
C GLY A 10 1.45 2.60 2.01
N ASN A 11 1.70 3.87 1.67
CA ASN A 11 1.11 4.99 2.39
C ASN A 11 -0.42 5.04 2.25
N ALA A 12 -0.95 4.78 1.05
CA ALA A 12 -2.39 4.71 0.81
C ALA A 12 -3.03 3.55 1.60
N LEU A 13 -2.37 2.39 1.65
CA LEU A 13 -2.81 1.27 2.47
C LEU A 13 -2.88 1.66 3.95
N MET A 14 -1.82 2.25 4.51
CA MET A 14 -1.79 2.63 5.93
C MET A 14 -2.90 3.63 6.28
N ARG A 15 -3.14 4.63 5.43
CA ARG A 15 -4.26 5.57 5.57
C ARG A 15 -5.61 4.84 5.56
N SER A 16 -5.77 3.88 4.67
CA SER A 16 -7.05 3.19 4.45
C SER A 16 -7.45 2.27 5.59
N LEU A 17 -6.48 1.65 6.30
CA LEU A 17 -6.75 0.67 7.36
C LEU A 17 -7.72 1.15 8.45
N LYS A 18 -7.61 2.42 8.85
CA LYS A 18 -8.49 3.03 9.85
C LYS A 18 -9.22 4.26 9.33
N ARG A 19 -8.94 4.66 8.07
CA ARG A 19 -9.43 5.92 7.49
C ARG A 19 -9.12 7.14 8.34
N GLU A 20 -7.92 7.13 8.90
CA GLU A 20 -7.37 8.17 9.77
C GLU A 20 -5.94 8.52 9.33
N PRO A 21 -5.43 9.69 9.72
CA PRO A 21 -4.02 10.01 9.53
C PRO A 21 -3.13 8.94 10.15
N PHE A 22 -2.04 8.61 9.50
CA PHE A 22 -1.08 7.64 10.00
C PHE A 22 0.23 8.32 10.43
N LEU A 23 1.00 7.66 11.26
CA LEU A 23 2.32 8.11 11.64
C LEU A 23 3.37 7.35 10.82
N LEU A 24 4.25 8.06 10.11
CA LEU A 24 5.44 7.43 9.55
C LEU A 24 6.44 7.23 10.69
N MET A 25 6.29 6.12 11.39
CA MET A 25 6.99 5.81 12.65
C MET A 25 8.50 5.66 12.47
N GLU A 26 8.95 5.25 11.29
CA GLU A 26 10.37 5.12 10.98
C GLU A 26 10.68 5.60 9.58
N SER A 27 11.57 6.56 9.48
CA SER A 27 12.21 7.01 8.25
C SER A 27 13.71 7.08 8.46
N THR A 28 14.45 6.51 7.52
CA THR A 28 15.91 6.62 7.55
C THR A 28 16.34 7.95 6.98
N PRO A 29 17.11 8.76 7.74
CA PRO A 29 17.51 10.08 7.24
C PRO A 29 18.58 10.02 6.14
N SER A 30 19.36 8.94 6.04
CA SER A 30 20.39 8.80 4.99
C SER A 30 20.44 7.42 4.35
N SER A 31 20.96 6.40 5.03
CA SER A 31 21.06 5.03 4.52
C SER A 31 20.65 4.01 5.58
N VAL A 32 20.23 2.83 5.14
CA VAL A 32 20.08 1.66 6.01
C VAL A 32 21.40 0.88 6.09
N SER A 33 21.47 -0.16 6.93
CA SER A 33 22.68 -1.00 7.09
C SER A 33 22.43 -2.49 6.85
N TRP A 34 21.20 -2.88 6.52
CA TRP A 34 20.73 -4.27 6.50
C TRP A 34 20.49 -4.86 5.10
N ARG A 35 20.60 -4.08 4.06
CA ARG A 35 20.52 -4.57 2.67
C ARG A 35 21.87 -5.04 2.18
N SER A 36 21.90 -5.87 1.15
CA SER A 36 23.15 -6.26 0.45
C SER A 36 23.89 -5.07 -0.14
N HIS A 37 23.15 -4.03 -0.54
CA HIS A 37 23.69 -2.76 -1.02
C HIS A 37 22.87 -1.60 -0.41
N ASN A 38 23.55 -0.68 0.26
CA ASN A 38 22.95 0.40 1.04
C ASN A 38 23.34 1.79 0.48
N PRO A 39 22.69 2.24 -0.60
CA PRO A 39 22.99 3.56 -1.16
C PRO A 39 22.52 4.66 -0.22
N LEU A 40 23.23 5.77 -0.22
CA LEU A 40 22.79 6.99 0.45
C LEU A 40 21.61 7.61 -0.31
N LYS A 41 20.67 8.18 0.41
CA LYS A 41 19.68 9.08 -0.21
C LYS A 41 20.41 10.22 -0.90
N ARG A 42 20.08 10.46 -2.15
CA ARG A 42 20.61 11.62 -2.91
C ARG A 42 20.08 12.92 -2.31
N PRO A 43 20.79 14.04 -2.49
CA PRO A 43 20.29 15.35 -2.07
C PRO A 43 18.86 15.61 -2.55
N GLY A 44 18.01 16.13 -1.68
CA GLY A 44 16.59 16.40 -1.94
C GLY A 44 15.64 15.20 -1.83
N MET A 45 16.14 13.96 -1.91
CA MET A 45 15.29 12.77 -1.82
C MET A 45 14.63 12.61 -0.44
N HIS A 46 15.26 13.11 0.60
CA HIS A 46 14.69 13.07 1.94
C HIS A 46 13.46 13.97 2.05
N MET A 47 13.54 15.19 1.53
CA MET A 47 12.40 16.11 1.43
C MET A 47 11.27 15.49 0.61
N LEU A 48 11.59 14.98 -0.58
CA LEU A 48 10.60 14.38 -1.48
C LEU A 48 9.83 13.23 -0.82
N SER A 49 10.54 12.26 -0.21
CA SER A 49 9.90 11.11 0.43
C SER A 49 9.06 11.51 1.66
N SER A 50 9.52 12.48 2.43
CA SER A 50 8.77 13.01 3.58
C SER A 50 7.49 13.71 3.14
N MET A 51 7.57 14.56 2.11
CA MET A 51 6.39 15.24 1.57
C MET A 51 5.42 14.27 0.88
N GLN A 52 5.91 13.21 0.26
CA GLN A 52 5.07 12.15 -0.28
C GLN A 52 4.23 11.48 0.83
N ALA A 53 4.85 11.12 1.95
CA ALA A 53 4.12 10.54 3.08
C ALA A 53 3.03 11.49 3.61
N VAL A 54 3.35 12.78 3.78
CA VAL A 54 2.40 13.80 4.23
C VAL A 54 1.27 13.98 3.23
N ALA A 55 1.57 14.01 1.94
CA ALA A 55 0.56 14.11 0.88
C ALA A 55 -0.41 12.90 0.86
N HIS A 56 0.04 11.74 1.36
CA HIS A 56 -0.79 10.55 1.53
C HIS A 56 -1.50 10.47 2.89
N GLY A 57 -1.36 11.49 3.74
CA GLY A 57 -2.08 11.57 5.01
C GLY A 57 -1.25 11.23 6.25
N ALA A 58 0.09 11.23 6.15
CA ALA A 58 0.91 11.09 7.34
C ALA A 58 0.87 12.38 8.19
N ASP A 59 0.63 12.21 9.49
CA ASP A 59 0.67 13.28 10.49
C ASP A 59 2.08 13.56 11.02
N SER A 60 3.00 12.64 10.82
CA SER A 60 4.38 12.81 11.27
C SER A 60 5.37 12.08 10.38
N VAL A 61 6.60 12.59 10.41
CA VAL A 61 7.79 11.88 9.88
C VAL A 61 8.75 11.69 11.05
N GLN A 62 8.92 10.46 11.49
CA GLN A 62 9.79 10.10 12.60
C GLN A 62 11.02 9.37 12.10
N TYR A 63 12.12 9.46 12.82
CA TYR A 63 13.41 8.98 12.35
C TYR A 63 13.99 7.89 13.23
N PHE A 64 14.44 6.84 12.63
CA PHE A 64 15.43 5.94 13.20
C PHE A 64 16.76 6.25 12.51
N GLN A 65 17.74 6.86 13.21
CA GLN A 65 17.77 7.20 14.62
C GLN A 65 18.30 8.62 14.83
N TRP A 66 18.18 9.15 16.07
CA TRP A 66 18.71 10.48 16.35
C TRP A 66 20.23 10.53 16.23
N ARG A 67 20.93 9.63 16.92
CA ARG A 67 22.40 9.56 16.94
C ARG A 67 22.88 8.19 16.45
N LYS A 68 23.82 8.19 15.53
CA LYS A 68 24.39 6.98 14.93
C LYS A 68 25.13 6.15 15.99
N SER A 69 24.82 4.87 16.03
CA SER A 69 25.43 3.91 16.96
C SER A 69 26.93 3.76 16.69
N ARG A 70 27.72 3.65 17.76
CA ARG A 70 29.19 3.47 17.66
C ARG A 70 29.61 2.02 17.41
N GLY A 71 28.74 1.08 17.70
CA GLY A 71 29.01 -0.36 17.59
C GLY A 71 27.77 -1.16 17.23
N GLY A 72 27.88 -2.46 17.18
CA GLY A 72 26.80 -3.36 16.83
C GLY A 72 26.41 -3.32 15.36
N TYR A 73 25.26 -3.92 15.03
CA TYR A 73 24.76 -4.01 13.67
C TYR A 73 24.44 -2.66 13.04
N GLU A 74 24.06 -1.68 13.86
CA GLU A 74 23.56 -0.41 13.39
C GLU A 74 24.61 0.71 13.34
N LYS A 75 25.87 0.37 13.55
CA LYS A 75 26.98 1.35 13.48
C LYS A 75 27.08 2.06 12.13
N PHE A 76 26.55 1.47 11.06
CA PHE A 76 26.49 2.08 9.72
C PHE A 76 25.10 2.51 9.29
N HIS A 77 24.07 2.27 10.13
CA HIS A 77 22.73 2.78 9.87
C HIS A 77 22.73 4.31 9.93
N GLY A 78 21.96 4.95 9.04
CA GLY A 78 21.85 6.39 9.01
C GLY A 78 21.22 6.97 10.28
N ALA A 79 21.63 8.16 10.63
CA ALA A 79 21.08 8.88 11.77
C ALA A 79 21.03 10.38 11.47
N VAL A 80 20.25 11.13 12.25
CA VAL A 80 20.21 12.60 12.15
C VAL A 80 21.57 13.19 12.50
N VAL A 81 22.16 12.71 13.61
CA VAL A 81 23.52 13.07 14.03
C VAL A 81 24.46 11.89 13.71
N ASP A 82 25.30 12.09 12.72
CA ASP A 82 26.29 11.11 12.26
C ASP A 82 27.53 11.04 13.18
N HIS A 83 28.44 10.10 12.93
CA HIS A 83 29.72 9.96 13.64
C HIS A 83 30.59 11.20 13.60
N LYS A 84 30.44 12.04 12.58
CA LYS A 84 31.07 13.39 12.56
C LYS A 84 30.68 14.26 13.76
N ASN A 85 29.59 13.91 14.45
CA ASN A 85 29.12 14.48 15.69
C ASN A 85 28.92 16.00 15.64
N GLY A 86 27.91 16.44 14.88
CA GLY A 86 27.53 17.85 14.79
C GLY A 86 26.35 18.09 13.88
N SER A 87 25.92 19.32 13.85
CA SER A 87 24.84 19.77 12.96
C SER A 87 25.32 20.14 11.54
N ASP A 88 26.63 20.09 11.31
CA ASP A 88 27.25 20.46 10.05
C ASP A 88 27.38 19.26 9.10
N THR A 89 26.31 18.53 8.91
CA THR A 89 26.22 17.46 7.91
C THR A 89 25.07 17.73 6.96
N ARG A 90 25.16 17.20 5.74
CA ARG A 90 24.06 17.28 4.78
C ARG A 90 22.78 16.69 5.35
N THR A 91 22.85 15.50 5.96
CA THR A 91 21.70 14.83 6.55
C THR A 91 21.03 15.69 7.62
N PHE A 92 21.80 16.28 8.54
CA PHE A 92 21.22 17.14 9.58
C PHE A 92 20.51 18.38 8.98
N ARG A 93 21.13 19.01 7.99
CA ARG A 93 20.51 20.16 7.29
C ARG A 93 19.23 19.77 6.58
N GLU A 94 19.21 18.64 5.87
CA GLU A 94 18.01 18.13 5.16
C GLU A 94 16.88 17.80 6.13
N VAL A 95 17.17 17.15 7.26
CA VAL A 95 16.16 16.86 8.31
C VAL A 95 15.62 18.16 8.92
N THR A 96 16.49 19.14 9.18
CA THR A 96 16.08 20.45 9.69
C THR A 96 15.16 21.17 8.69
N GLU A 97 15.46 21.09 7.41
CA GLU A 97 14.63 21.71 6.38
C GLU A 97 13.27 21.02 6.24
N VAL A 98 13.20 19.69 6.37
CA VAL A 98 11.91 18.97 6.45
C VAL A 98 11.11 19.46 7.65
N GLY A 99 11.73 19.57 8.83
CA GLY A 99 11.06 20.09 10.03
C GLY A 99 10.47 21.49 9.83
N LYS A 100 11.24 22.42 9.29
CA LYS A 100 10.76 23.78 8.96
C LYS A 100 9.60 23.76 7.96
N ARG A 101 9.66 22.89 6.97
CA ARG A 101 8.60 22.75 5.97
C ARG A 101 7.32 22.21 6.60
N LEU A 102 7.42 21.22 7.47
CA LEU A 102 6.28 20.65 8.20
C LEU A 102 5.66 21.68 9.15
N GLU A 103 6.48 22.45 9.87
CA GLU A 103 6.03 23.55 10.73
C GLU A 103 5.23 24.60 9.94
N HIS A 104 5.75 25.00 8.78
CA HIS A 104 5.07 25.95 7.90
C HIS A 104 3.73 25.40 7.38
N LEU A 105 3.66 24.11 7.07
CA LEU A 105 2.45 23.45 6.56
C LEU A 105 1.41 23.21 7.65
N SER A 106 1.84 22.96 8.91
CA SER A 106 0.94 22.59 10.02
C SER A 106 -0.15 23.61 10.33
N GLY A 107 0.09 24.90 10.02
CA GLY A 107 -0.90 25.96 10.18
C GLY A 107 -1.98 26.02 9.10
N GLY A 108 -1.79 25.37 7.97
CA GLY A 108 -2.65 25.45 6.78
C GLY A 108 -3.23 24.13 6.28
N ILE A 109 -2.56 23.03 6.54
CA ILE A 109 -3.05 21.69 6.15
C ILE A 109 -3.89 21.13 7.30
N LYS A 110 -5.19 21.21 7.14
CA LYS A 110 -6.08 20.28 7.86
C LYS A 110 -5.98 18.96 7.10
N THR A 111 -5.71 17.89 7.80
CA THR A 111 -5.70 16.54 7.20
C THR A 111 -7.09 16.24 6.67
N PHE A 112 -7.32 16.49 5.40
CA PHE A 112 -8.58 16.13 4.74
C PHE A 112 -8.49 14.67 4.33
N LEU A 113 -9.17 13.82 5.08
CA LEU A 113 -9.42 12.44 4.67
C LEU A 113 -10.58 12.43 3.68
N ASN A 114 -10.34 12.88 2.47
CA ASN A 114 -11.30 12.65 1.40
C ASN A 114 -11.30 11.16 1.05
N ARG A 115 -12.50 10.55 1.13
CA ARG A 115 -12.67 9.19 0.65
C ARG A 115 -12.46 9.17 -0.86
N ALA A 116 -11.57 8.31 -1.33
CA ALA A 116 -11.36 8.08 -2.75
C ALA A 116 -12.65 7.56 -3.42
N LYS A 117 -12.77 7.74 -4.72
CA LYS A 117 -13.90 7.19 -5.50
C LYS A 117 -13.59 5.81 -6.08
N ALA A 118 -12.34 5.41 -6.03
CA ALA A 118 -11.86 4.08 -6.40
C ALA A 118 -11.28 3.38 -5.17
N ALA A 119 -11.43 2.06 -5.12
CA ALA A 119 -10.78 1.24 -4.12
C ALA A 119 -10.17 -0.01 -4.74
N ILE A 120 -9.11 -0.50 -4.11
CA ILE A 120 -8.50 -1.79 -4.41
C ILE A 120 -8.77 -2.72 -3.23
N VAL A 121 -9.30 -3.90 -3.52
CA VAL A 121 -9.45 -4.95 -2.51
C VAL A 121 -8.06 -5.49 -2.18
N PHE A 122 -7.70 -5.40 -0.92
CA PHE A 122 -6.48 -5.96 -0.36
C PHE A 122 -6.82 -6.72 0.91
N ASP A 123 -6.59 -8.01 0.91
CA ASP A 123 -6.93 -8.88 2.03
C ASP A 123 -5.74 -9.77 2.40
N TRP A 124 -5.38 -9.78 3.68
CA TRP A 124 -4.21 -10.51 4.18
C TRP A 124 -4.38 -12.01 4.06
N GLU A 125 -5.56 -12.53 4.33
CA GLU A 125 -5.83 -13.97 4.25
C GLU A 125 -5.82 -14.42 2.79
N ASN A 126 -6.34 -13.60 1.87
CA ASN A 126 -6.20 -13.83 0.44
C ASN A 126 -4.72 -13.85 0.01
N TRP A 127 -3.91 -12.92 0.53
CA TRP A 127 -2.48 -12.90 0.24
C TRP A 127 -1.80 -14.19 0.67
N TRP A 128 -2.01 -14.60 1.92
CA TRP A 128 -1.43 -15.84 2.45
C TRP A 128 -1.89 -17.07 1.67
N ALA A 129 -3.19 -17.15 1.33
CA ALA A 129 -3.72 -18.24 0.54
C ALA A 129 -3.11 -18.31 -0.87
N VAL A 130 -2.88 -17.18 -1.52
CA VAL A 130 -2.18 -17.13 -2.82
C VAL A 130 -0.73 -17.62 -2.70
N GLU A 131 0.00 -17.24 -1.65
CA GLU A 131 1.37 -17.68 -1.44
C GLU A 131 1.48 -19.17 -1.09
N ASP A 132 0.47 -19.73 -0.42
CA ASP A 132 0.47 -21.11 0.05
C ASP A 132 -0.10 -22.11 -0.98
N THR A 133 -0.81 -21.61 -1.99
CA THR A 133 -1.47 -22.48 -2.98
C THR A 133 -0.51 -23.04 -4.03
N SER A 134 -0.76 -24.30 -4.40
CA SER A 134 -0.14 -24.95 -5.57
C SER A 134 -1.11 -24.93 -6.75
N GLY A 135 -1.35 -23.77 -7.32
CA GLY A 135 -2.30 -23.58 -8.42
C GLY A 135 -1.71 -23.93 -9.81
N PRO A 136 -2.32 -23.46 -10.90
CA PRO A 136 -1.82 -23.67 -12.25
C PRO A 136 -0.41 -23.14 -12.47
N ARG A 137 0.01 -22.15 -11.67
CA ARG A 137 1.37 -21.63 -11.62
C ARG A 137 1.75 -21.28 -10.18
N GLN A 138 3.04 -21.33 -9.87
CA GLN A 138 3.58 -21.09 -8.53
C GLN A 138 4.28 -19.73 -8.36
N ASP A 139 4.32 -18.92 -9.41
CA ASP A 139 4.98 -17.61 -9.42
C ASP A 139 3.97 -16.44 -9.31
N LEU A 140 2.81 -16.70 -8.73
CA LEU A 140 1.81 -15.68 -8.45
C LEU A 140 2.31 -14.75 -7.32
N ASP A 141 2.41 -13.47 -7.61
CA ASP A 141 2.81 -12.43 -6.66
C ASP A 141 1.63 -11.48 -6.45
N TYR A 142 0.90 -11.71 -5.36
CA TYR A 142 -0.29 -10.92 -5.02
C TYR A 142 0.05 -9.44 -4.80
N VAL A 143 1.12 -9.16 -4.04
CA VAL A 143 1.52 -7.77 -3.73
C VAL A 143 1.93 -7.03 -4.99
N LYS A 144 2.66 -7.70 -5.88
CA LYS A 144 3.01 -7.12 -7.18
C LYS A 144 1.77 -6.84 -8.02
N CYS A 145 0.84 -7.79 -8.09
CA CYS A 145 -0.41 -7.64 -8.85
C CYS A 145 -1.24 -6.45 -8.34
N VAL A 146 -1.40 -6.34 -7.02
CA VAL A 146 -2.06 -5.21 -6.37
C VAL A 146 -1.34 -3.89 -6.67
N THR A 147 -0.02 -3.87 -6.57
CA THR A 147 0.78 -2.66 -6.81
C THR A 147 0.74 -2.23 -8.28
N ASP A 148 0.69 -3.17 -9.21
CA ASP A 148 0.56 -2.86 -10.64
C ASP A 148 -0.81 -2.25 -10.95
N HIS A 149 -1.89 -2.72 -10.32
CA HIS A 149 -3.21 -2.08 -10.42
C HIS A 149 -3.22 -0.70 -9.76
N TYR A 150 -2.60 -0.55 -8.60
CA TYR A 150 -2.43 0.76 -7.96
C TYR A 150 -1.69 1.74 -8.87
N ARG A 151 -0.64 1.27 -9.56
CA ARG A 151 0.13 2.10 -10.51
C ARG A 151 -0.75 2.70 -11.60
N ALA A 152 -1.70 1.95 -12.15
CA ALA A 152 -2.59 2.45 -13.18
C ALA A 152 -3.42 3.66 -12.69
N PHE A 153 -3.93 3.60 -11.46
CA PHE A 153 -4.62 4.75 -10.85
C PHE A 153 -3.67 5.90 -10.57
N TRP A 154 -2.50 5.60 -10.02
CA TRP A 154 -1.48 6.59 -9.70
C TRP A 154 -1.01 7.37 -10.94
N GLU A 155 -0.79 6.70 -12.06
CA GLU A 155 -0.41 7.33 -13.34
C GLU A 155 -1.54 8.19 -13.92
N CYS A 156 -2.79 7.89 -13.60
CA CYS A 156 -3.95 8.70 -13.93
C CYS A 156 -4.20 9.87 -12.96
N GLY A 157 -3.40 9.99 -11.89
CA GLY A 157 -3.60 11.01 -10.85
C GLY A 157 -4.87 10.79 -10.02
N LEU A 158 -5.30 9.54 -9.85
CA LEU A 158 -6.49 9.18 -9.10
C LEU A 158 -6.12 8.68 -7.71
N ASP A 159 -6.81 9.20 -6.70
CA ASP A 159 -6.73 8.67 -5.34
C ASP A 159 -7.42 7.31 -5.25
N VAL A 160 -6.81 6.40 -4.49
CA VAL A 160 -7.30 5.04 -4.27
C VAL A 160 -7.22 4.72 -2.79
N ASP A 161 -8.30 4.17 -2.25
CA ASP A 161 -8.30 3.54 -0.93
C ASP A 161 -8.07 2.03 -1.08
N PHE A 162 -7.50 1.41 -0.05
CA PHE A 162 -7.49 -0.02 0.09
C PHE A 162 -8.63 -0.45 1.01
N VAL A 163 -9.31 -1.54 0.65
CA VAL A 163 -10.43 -2.09 1.41
C VAL A 163 -10.27 -3.60 1.56
N SER A 164 -10.65 -4.14 2.71
CA SER A 164 -10.75 -5.59 2.89
C SER A 164 -12.06 -6.10 2.30
N MET A 165 -12.19 -7.41 2.16
CA MET A 165 -13.45 -8.05 1.77
C MET A 165 -14.57 -7.83 2.81
N ASP A 166 -14.23 -7.48 4.04
CA ASP A 166 -15.18 -7.25 5.12
C ASP A 166 -15.70 -5.81 5.18
N ASP A 167 -15.04 -4.88 4.49
CA ASP A 167 -15.40 -3.47 4.49
C ASP A 167 -16.70 -3.16 3.73
N ASP A 168 -17.22 -1.95 3.96
CA ASP A 168 -18.33 -1.38 3.21
C ASP A 168 -17.82 -0.73 1.90
N PHE A 169 -18.39 -1.15 0.76
CA PHE A 169 -18.06 -0.62 -0.56
C PHE A 169 -18.93 0.58 -0.99
N SER A 170 -19.92 0.93 -0.19
CA SER A 170 -20.78 2.06 -0.49
C SER A 170 -19.97 3.36 -0.58
N GLY A 171 -20.27 4.21 -1.55
CA GLY A 171 -19.56 5.47 -1.79
C GLY A 171 -18.35 5.39 -2.71
N TYR A 172 -17.84 4.20 -3.04
CA TYR A 172 -16.94 4.01 -4.18
C TYR A 172 -17.71 3.92 -5.49
N ARG A 173 -17.05 4.19 -6.59
CA ARG A 173 -17.57 4.02 -7.95
C ARG A 173 -16.91 2.88 -8.68
N LEU A 174 -15.67 2.59 -8.30
CA LEU A 174 -14.87 1.53 -8.89
C LEU A 174 -14.21 0.72 -7.77
N LEU A 175 -14.35 -0.59 -7.86
CA LEU A 175 -13.72 -1.55 -6.98
C LEU A 175 -12.87 -2.49 -7.84
N ALA A 176 -11.57 -2.46 -7.67
CA ALA A 176 -10.64 -3.38 -8.32
C ALA A 176 -10.22 -4.47 -7.32
N ALA A 177 -10.37 -5.72 -7.72
CA ALA A 177 -10.05 -6.89 -6.88
C ALA A 177 -9.06 -7.80 -7.64
N PRO A 178 -7.78 -7.40 -7.76
CA PRO A 178 -6.79 -8.17 -8.48
C PRO A 178 -6.42 -9.43 -7.74
N LEU A 179 -6.35 -10.56 -8.45
CA LEU A 179 -5.93 -11.86 -7.91
C LEU A 179 -6.65 -12.19 -6.59
N ASN A 180 -7.96 -11.98 -6.57
CA ASN A 180 -8.79 -12.18 -5.38
C ASN A 180 -9.21 -13.65 -5.28
N TYR A 181 -8.23 -14.52 -5.06
CA TYR A 181 -8.31 -15.99 -5.06
C TYR A 181 -9.38 -16.51 -4.10
N MET A 182 -9.36 -15.98 -2.88
CA MET A 182 -10.29 -16.32 -1.81
C MET A 182 -11.48 -15.35 -1.80
N TYR A 183 -12.70 -15.87 -1.64
CA TYR A 183 -13.87 -15.05 -1.33
C TYR A 183 -14.38 -15.39 0.07
N LYS A 184 -14.34 -14.40 0.95
CA LYS A 184 -14.89 -14.51 2.31
C LYS A 184 -16.41 -14.54 2.29
N LYS A 185 -16.98 -15.10 3.35
CA LYS A 185 -18.43 -15.15 3.54
C LYS A 185 -19.07 -13.77 3.41
N GLY A 186 -20.09 -13.65 2.56
CA GLY A 186 -20.81 -12.39 2.34
C GLY A 186 -20.12 -11.43 1.35
N TYR A 187 -18.93 -11.73 0.88
CA TYR A 187 -18.22 -10.86 -0.09
C TYR A 187 -18.95 -10.78 -1.43
N SER A 188 -19.39 -11.93 -1.96
CA SER A 188 -20.09 -11.96 -3.25
C SER A 188 -21.40 -11.17 -3.22
N GLU A 189 -22.13 -11.22 -2.12
CA GLU A 189 -23.36 -10.46 -1.92
C GLU A 189 -23.09 -8.95 -1.87
N LYS A 190 -22.00 -8.54 -1.20
CA LYS A 190 -21.59 -7.12 -1.19
C LYS A 190 -21.19 -6.62 -2.58
N VAL A 191 -20.44 -7.42 -3.34
CA VAL A 191 -20.06 -7.08 -4.72
C VAL A 191 -21.29 -6.97 -5.61
N ARG A 192 -22.23 -7.91 -5.49
CA ARG A 192 -23.50 -7.86 -6.23
C ARG A 192 -24.27 -6.58 -5.94
N ALA A 193 -24.49 -6.28 -4.65
CA ALA A 193 -25.17 -5.05 -4.25
C ALA A 193 -24.45 -3.80 -4.73
N PHE A 194 -23.12 -3.78 -4.71
CA PHE A 194 -22.31 -2.68 -5.21
C PHE A 194 -22.51 -2.45 -6.72
N VAL A 195 -22.52 -3.52 -7.53
CA VAL A 195 -22.75 -3.42 -8.97
C VAL A 195 -24.19 -3.04 -9.29
N GLU A 196 -25.17 -3.61 -8.59
CA GLU A 196 -26.60 -3.25 -8.74
C GLU A 196 -26.85 -1.78 -8.38
N ALA A 197 -26.09 -1.21 -7.46
CA ALA A 197 -26.12 0.23 -7.13
C ALA A 197 -25.40 1.12 -8.17
N GLY A 198 -24.87 0.55 -9.25
CA GLY A 198 -24.20 1.27 -10.34
C GLY A 198 -22.68 1.35 -10.17
N GLY A 199 -22.09 0.62 -9.26
CA GLY A 199 -20.64 0.49 -9.11
C GLY A 199 -20.00 -0.35 -10.23
N THR A 200 -18.74 -0.07 -10.53
CA THR A 200 -17.94 -0.87 -11.48
C THR A 200 -17.02 -1.80 -10.70
N TYR A 201 -17.16 -3.09 -10.89
CA TYR A 201 -16.29 -4.11 -10.30
C TYR A 201 -15.34 -4.66 -11.36
N VAL A 202 -14.04 -4.71 -11.03
CA VAL A 202 -12.99 -5.25 -11.88
C VAL A 202 -12.27 -6.34 -11.11
N THR A 203 -12.19 -7.52 -11.67
CA THR A 203 -11.43 -8.64 -11.12
C THR A 203 -10.53 -9.24 -12.20
N THR A 204 -9.61 -10.09 -11.80
CA THR A 204 -8.63 -10.67 -12.71
C THR A 204 -8.66 -12.21 -12.66
N TYR A 205 -7.80 -12.80 -13.46
CA TYR A 205 -7.48 -14.22 -13.42
C TYR A 205 -7.32 -14.75 -11.99
N PHE A 206 -7.69 -15.99 -11.76
CA PHE A 206 -7.54 -16.72 -10.51
C PHE A 206 -8.30 -16.10 -9.33
N SER A 207 -9.47 -15.50 -9.59
CA SER A 207 -10.31 -14.91 -8.57
C SER A 207 -11.54 -15.77 -8.26
N GLY A 208 -11.95 -15.85 -6.99
CA GLY A 208 -13.14 -16.57 -6.54
C GLY A 208 -13.03 -18.09 -6.66
N ILE A 209 -11.86 -18.63 -6.39
CA ILE A 209 -11.61 -20.09 -6.49
C ILE A 209 -11.98 -20.80 -5.21
N VAL A 210 -11.68 -20.20 -4.05
CA VAL A 210 -11.89 -20.79 -2.72
C VAL A 210 -12.70 -19.86 -1.81
N ASN A 211 -13.30 -20.47 -0.77
CA ASN A 211 -13.92 -19.75 0.33
C ASN A 211 -12.91 -19.38 1.43
N GLU A 212 -13.38 -18.78 2.53
CA GLU A 212 -12.57 -18.35 3.68
C GLU A 212 -11.85 -19.48 4.44
N THR A 213 -12.13 -20.74 4.13
CA THR A 213 -11.45 -21.92 4.70
C THR A 213 -10.56 -22.62 3.68
N ASP A 214 -10.24 -21.93 2.58
CA ASP A 214 -9.43 -22.44 1.48
C ASP A 214 -9.99 -23.70 0.80
N LEU A 215 -11.32 -23.83 0.79
CA LEU A 215 -12.02 -24.89 0.05
C LEU A 215 -12.59 -24.35 -1.25
N CYS A 216 -12.31 -25.05 -2.35
CA CYS A 216 -12.83 -24.69 -3.66
C CYS A 216 -14.37 -24.62 -3.68
N PHE A 217 -14.90 -23.60 -4.31
CA PHE A 217 -16.32 -23.57 -4.62
C PHE A 217 -16.68 -24.70 -5.57
N ILE A 218 -17.83 -25.33 -5.32
CA ILE A 218 -18.35 -26.41 -6.17
C ILE A 218 -19.54 -25.90 -6.96
N GLY A 219 -19.54 -26.16 -8.25
CA GLY A 219 -20.59 -25.73 -9.18
C GLY A 219 -20.29 -24.36 -9.77
N ARG A 220 -21.21 -23.41 -9.65
CA ARG A 220 -21.07 -22.08 -10.25
C ARG A 220 -20.10 -21.19 -9.47
N HIS A 221 -19.32 -20.40 -10.22
CA HIS A 221 -18.52 -19.34 -9.62
C HIS A 221 -19.43 -18.32 -8.86
N PRO A 222 -19.05 -17.87 -7.66
CA PRO A 222 -19.92 -17.03 -6.82
C PRO A 222 -20.39 -15.71 -7.44
N LEU A 223 -19.67 -15.18 -8.42
CA LEU A 223 -20.02 -13.95 -9.14
C LEU A 223 -20.28 -14.16 -10.64
N GLU A 224 -20.54 -15.40 -11.07
CA GLU A 224 -20.81 -15.72 -12.48
C GLU A 224 -21.93 -14.86 -13.08
N ASP A 225 -22.99 -14.64 -12.32
CA ASP A 225 -24.14 -13.82 -12.70
C ASP A 225 -23.81 -12.32 -12.82
N VAL A 226 -22.89 -11.82 -12.01
CA VAL A 226 -22.42 -10.42 -12.03
C VAL A 226 -21.44 -10.17 -13.17
N LEU A 227 -20.51 -11.12 -13.36
CA LEU A 227 -19.44 -11.01 -14.36
C LEU A 227 -19.94 -11.35 -15.77
N GLY A 228 -21.02 -12.11 -15.89
CA GLY A 228 -21.57 -12.56 -17.17
C GLY A 228 -20.65 -13.54 -17.92
N VAL A 229 -19.75 -14.20 -17.21
CA VAL A 229 -18.81 -15.18 -17.77
C VAL A 229 -18.80 -16.45 -16.95
N VAL A 230 -18.56 -17.57 -17.62
CA VAL A 230 -18.38 -18.90 -17.00
C VAL A 230 -16.92 -19.29 -17.18
N SER A 231 -16.24 -19.65 -16.11
CA SER A 231 -14.90 -20.24 -16.16
C SER A 231 -15.02 -21.76 -16.16
N GLU A 232 -14.60 -22.40 -17.24
CA GLU A 232 -14.62 -23.85 -17.39
C GLU A 232 -13.26 -24.47 -17.07
N GLU A 233 -12.19 -23.79 -17.44
CA GLU A 233 -10.81 -24.26 -17.28
C GLU A 233 -9.89 -23.09 -16.89
N MET A 234 -8.80 -23.41 -16.22
CA MET A 234 -7.73 -22.45 -15.89
C MET A 234 -6.43 -22.93 -16.52
N ASP A 235 -5.78 -22.04 -17.25
CA ASP A 235 -4.47 -22.25 -17.85
C ASP A 235 -3.38 -21.44 -17.13
N ALA A 236 -2.09 -21.85 -17.27
CA ALA A 236 -0.94 -21.24 -16.60
C ALA A 236 -0.39 -19.99 -17.33
#